data_eb73c0a87b663950cda40e2e984ee0a1
#
_entry.id   eb73c0a87b663950cda40e2e984ee0a1
#
_cell.length_a   1.000
_cell.length_b   1.000
_cell.length_c   1.000
_cell.angle_alpha   90.00
_cell.angle_beta   90.00
_cell.angle_gamma   90.00
#
_symmetry.space_group_name_H-M   'P 1'
#
loop_
_entity.id
_entity.type
_entity.pdbx_description
1 polymer ?
#
loop_
_entity_poly.entity_id
_entity_poly.type
_entity_poly.pdbx_seq_one_letter_code
_entity_poly.pdbx_strand_id
1 'polypeptide(L)'
;MQIISVINQKGGVGKTTTVINLAAGLAQQEKKVLVIDLDPQGNATTGLGLSNLEGSTDTIYGVLNGTRVISDVIRKTAFKNLDIITSNVDLSGLEVETADDSMRAFILKRELTAYLNDSRATYDYVLIDCPPSLSLLTVMALVSSHSLLVPLQTEFFALEGLTQLMKTIERIKVNLNPELKIRGILLTMFDKRNKLSTQVEKEARDYFNEKVYLTVIPRNVRLSEAPSHGMPVLMYDKSCPGSKSYFNFTDEFINQEQKIGSAA
;
A
#
# COMPACT_ATOMS: atom_id res chain seq x y z
N MET A 1 -6.04 -14.24 6.01
CA MET A 1 -5.39 -12.91 6.03
C MET A 1 -4.54 -12.73 4.79
N GLN A 2 -4.54 -11.51 4.21
CA GLN A 2 -3.78 -11.15 3.03
C GLN A 2 -2.80 -10.01 3.36
N ILE A 3 -1.52 -10.16 2.98
CA ILE A 3 -0.51 -9.09 3.07
C ILE A 3 -0.32 -8.52 1.67
N ILE A 4 -0.53 -7.22 1.51
CA ILE A 4 -0.56 -6.55 0.21
C ILE A 4 0.29 -5.29 0.27
N SER A 5 1.32 -5.20 -0.56
CA SER A 5 2.10 -3.98 -0.72
C SER A 5 1.54 -3.11 -1.84
N VAL A 6 1.45 -1.81 -1.57
CA VAL A 6 1.06 -0.81 -2.58
C VAL A 6 2.32 -0.13 -3.08
N ILE A 7 2.70 -0.40 -4.32
CA ILE A 7 4.01 0.01 -4.85
C ILE A 7 3.92 0.73 -6.19
N ASN A 8 4.78 1.69 -6.38
CA ASN A 8 5.19 2.24 -7.67
C ASN A 8 6.48 3.03 -7.45
N GLN A 9 7.43 2.94 -8.39
CA GLN A 9 8.71 3.67 -8.33
C GLN A 9 8.54 5.18 -8.46
N LYS A 10 7.45 5.61 -9.10
CA LYS A 10 7.16 7.01 -9.29
C LYS A 10 6.53 7.62 -8.05
N GLY A 11 7.05 8.78 -7.63
CA GLY A 11 6.44 9.61 -6.59
C GLY A 11 5.12 10.22 -7.06
N GLY A 12 4.20 10.47 -6.14
CA GLY A 12 2.97 11.21 -6.41
C GLY A 12 1.89 10.46 -7.19
N VAL A 13 2.02 9.16 -7.48
CA VAL A 13 1.01 8.39 -8.23
C VAL A 13 -0.21 7.95 -7.39
N GLY A 14 -0.25 8.30 -6.10
CA GLY A 14 -1.36 7.98 -5.20
C GLY A 14 -1.20 6.67 -4.44
N LYS A 15 0.03 6.18 -4.16
CA LYS A 15 0.27 4.99 -3.31
C LYS A 15 -0.38 5.15 -1.93
N THR A 16 0.10 6.11 -1.16
CA THR A 16 -0.41 6.42 0.19
C THR A 16 -1.91 6.72 0.18
N THR A 17 -2.37 7.52 -0.79
CA THR A 17 -3.81 7.79 -0.94
C THR A 17 -4.61 6.50 -1.15
N THR A 18 -4.08 5.57 -1.94
CA THR A 18 -4.72 4.27 -2.18
C THR A 18 -4.71 3.41 -0.93
N VAL A 19 -3.59 3.33 -0.20
CA VAL A 19 -3.50 2.58 1.06
C VAL A 19 -4.54 3.08 2.06
N ILE A 20 -4.56 4.38 2.33
CA ILE A 20 -5.46 5.00 3.31
C ILE A 20 -6.94 4.74 2.96
N ASN A 21 -7.32 4.96 1.69
CA ASN A 21 -8.72 4.89 1.29
C ASN A 21 -9.18 3.45 1.06
N LEU A 22 -8.33 2.56 0.57
CA LEU A 22 -8.65 1.13 0.51
C LEU A 22 -8.80 0.55 1.93
N ALA A 23 -7.88 0.88 2.85
CA ALA A 23 -7.96 0.45 4.24
C ALA A 23 -9.26 0.90 4.90
N ALA A 24 -9.63 2.17 4.72
CA ALA A 24 -10.89 2.71 5.24
C ALA A 24 -12.12 2.05 4.60
N GLY A 25 -12.10 1.80 3.30
CA GLY A 25 -13.18 1.11 2.59
C GLY A 25 -13.37 -0.34 3.08
N LEU A 26 -12.27 -1.08 3.23
CA LEU A 26 -12.28 -2.43 3.80
C LEU A 26 -12.82 -2.44 5.24
N ALA A 27 -12.37 -1.49 6.07
CA ALA A 27 -12.82 -1.36 7.45
C ALA A 27 -14.32 -1.02 7.56
N GLN A 28 -14.87 -0.22 6.64
CA GLN A 28 -16.31 0.03 6.54
C GLN A 28 -17.11 -1.22 6.17
N GLN A 29 -16.48 -2.18 5.47
CA GLN A 29 -17.06 -3.49 5.16
C GLN A 29 -16.72 -4.54 6.22
N GLU A 30 -16.56 -4.10 7.47
CA GLU A 30 -16.33 -4.95 8.67
C GLU A 30 -15.06 -5.82 8.59
N LYS A 31 -14.10 -5.52 7.68
CA LYS A 31 -12.80 -6.16 7.64
C LYS A 31 -11.86 -5.52 8.65
N LYS A 32 -11.08 -6.33 9.36
CA LYS A 32 -10.03 -5.84 10.25
C LYS A 32 -8.77 -5.58 9.44
N VAL A 33 -8.30 -4.35 9.42
CA VAL A 33 -7.18 -3.90 8.57
C VAL A 33 -6.05 -3.34 9.42
N LEU A 34 -4.83 -3.79 9.15
CA LEU A 34 -3.60 -3.19 9.64
C LEU A 34 -2.91 -2.48 8.46
N VAL A 35 -2.63 -1.21 8.62
CA VAL A 35 -1.74 -0.47 7.72
C VAL A 35 -0.32 -0.51 8.31
N ILE A 36 0.68 -0.74 7.47
CA ILE A 36 2.09 -0.54 7.81
C ILE A 36 2.61 0.59 6.93
N ASP A 37 2.94 1.71 7.55
CA ASP A 37 3.60 2.82 6.86
C ASP A 37 5.10 2.51 6.80
N LEU A 38 5.60 2.23 5.59
CA LEU A 38 7.00 1.88 5.37
C LEU A 38 7.75 3.00 4.62
N ASP A 39 7.11 4.17 4.46
CA ASP A 39 7.75 5.36 3.90
C ASP A 39 8.30 6.24 5.05
N PRO A 40 9.61 6.55 5.06
CA PRO A 40 10.19 7.46 6.07
C PRO A 40 9.50 8.83 6.16
N GLN A 41 8.78 9.24 5.11
CA GLN A 41 8.00 10.49 5.13
C GLN A 41 6.76 10.43 6.03
N GLY A 42 6.30 9.25 6.45
CA GLY A 42 5.17 9.08 7.36
C GLY A 42 3.83 9.60 6.82
N ASN A 43 3.64 9.57 5.50
CA ASN A 43 2.43 10.15 4.89
C ASN A 43 1.16 9.36 5.21
N ALA A 44 1.24 8.03 5.32
CA ALA A 44 0.10 7.23 5.76
C ALA A 44 -0.20 7.45 7.25
N THR A 45 0.85 7.60 8.05
CA THR A 45 0.76 7.95 9.48
C THR A 45 -0.02 9.24 9.68
N THR A 46 0.40 10.32 9.01
CA THR A 46 -0.27 11.63 9.07
C THR A 46 -1.69 11.55 8.52
N GLY A 47 -1.87 10.88 7.37
CA GLY A 47 -3.17 10.77 6.70
C GLY A 47 -4.21 9.94 7.45
N LEU A 48 -3.81 9.16 8.45
CA LEU A 48 -4.71 8.46 9.39
C LEU A 48 -4.80 9.14 10.77
N GLY A 49 -4.34 10.38 10.87
CA GLY A 49 -4.54 11.24 12.04
C GLY A 49 -3.54 11.03 13.17
N LEU A 50 -2.40 10.36 12.89
CA LEU A 50 -1.33 10.23 13.86
C LEU A 50 -0.16 11.14 13.45
N SER A 51 0.46 11.81 14.42
CA SER A 51 1.53 12.77 14.15
C SER A 51 2.63 12.69 15.20
N ASN A 52 3.80 13.19 14.81
CA ASN A 52 4.95 13.51 15.63
C ASN A 52 5.54 12.33 16.44
N LEU A 53 6.22 11.45 15.71
CA LEU A 53 6.91 10.29 16.27
C LEU A 53 8.43 10.38 16.06
N GLU A 54 8.96 11.58 15.81
CA GLU A 54 10.40 11.81 15.66
C GLU A 54 11.16 11.31 16.90
N GLY A 55 12.21 10.54 16.67
CA GLY A 55 13.03 9.94 17.74
C GLY A 55 12.33 8.82 18.51
N SER A 56 11.11 8.43 18.13
CA SER A 56 10.42 7.31 18.76
C SER A 56 10.75 5.98 18.11
N THR A 57 11.11 4.99 18.92
CA THR A 57 11.24 3.58 18.48
C THR A 57 9.90 2.85 18.44
N ASP A 58 8.80 3.48 18.90
CA ASP A 58 7.45 2.88 18.87
C ASP A 58 6.82 3.00 17.49
N THR A 59 7.59 2.70 16.45
CA THR A 59 7.25 2.76 15.02
C THR A 59 7.76 1.52 14.32
N ILE A 60 7.51 1.39 13.02
CA ILE A 60 8.06 0.31 12.21
C ILE A 60 9.60 0.29 12.24
N TYR A 61 10.26 1.44 12.42
CA TYR A 61 11.71 1.50 12.59
C TYR A 61 12.17 0.67 13.78
N GLY A 62 11.52 0.78 14.95
CA GLY A 62 11.87 0.00 16.13
C GLY A 62 11.68 -1.52 15.95
N VAL A 63 10.72 -1.93 15.12
CA VAL A 63 10.55 -3.34 14.75
C VAL A 63 11.68 -3.81 13.86
N LEU A 64 12.04 -3.02 12.85
CA LEU A 64 13.04 -3.43 11.86
C LEU A 64 14.47 -3.37 12.38
N ASN A 65 14.77 -2.52 13.39
CA ASN A 65 16.05 -2.50 14.07
C ASN A 65 16.14 -3.47 15.27
N GLY A 66 15.06 -4.23 15.56
CA GLY A 66 15.02 -5.25 16.60
C GLY A 66 14.81 -4.75 18.03
N THR A 67 14.45 -3.47 18.22
CA THR A 67 14.21 -2.89 19.57
C THR A 67 12.77 -3.02 20.03
N ARG A 68 11.84 -3.35 19.13
CA ARG A 68 10.41 -3.54 19.40
C ARG A 68 9.88 -4.77 18.68
N VAL A 69 8.74 -5.28 19.13
CA VAL A 69 7.94 -6.28 18.42
C VAL A 69 6.68 -5.65 17.85
N ILE A 70 6.10 -6.24 16.82
CA ILE A 70 4.95 -5.68 16.09
C ILE A 70 3.78 -5.34 17.04
N SER A 71 3.46 -6.21 18.02
CA SER A 71 2.36 -5.97 18.97
C SER A 71 2.48 -4.67 19.75
N ASP A 72 3.69 -4.21 20.01
CA ASP A 72 3.96 -3.05 20.87
C ASP A 72 3.78 -1.72 20.13
N VAL A 73 3.92 -1.77 18.80
CA VAL A 73 3.92 -0.57 17.94
C VAL A 73 2.63 -0.37 17.17
N ILE A 74 1.67 -1.30 17.28
CA ILE A 74 0.34 -1.13 16.67
C ILE A 74 -0.40 0.00 17.38
N ARG A 75 -0.87 0.97 16.59
CA ARG A 75 -1.66 2.10 17.06
C ARG A 75 -3.09 2.01 16.54
N LYS A 76 -4.05 2.30 17.43
CA LYS A 76 -5.46 2.45 17.03
C LYS A 76 -5.64 3.76 16.30
N THR A 77 -6.36 3.73 15.19
CA THR A 77 -6.84 4.95 14.53
C THR A 77 -8.18 5.39 15.09
N ALA A 78 -8.65 6.57 14.68
CA ALA A 78 -10.01 7.03 15.00
C ALA A 78 -11.10 6.20 14.27
N PHE A 79 -10.71 5.27 13.39
CA PHE A 79 -11.62 4.49 12.54
C PHE A 79 -11.73 3.06 13.06
N LYS A 80 -12.97 2.60 13.26
CA LYS A 80 -13.25 1.22 13.67
C LYS A 80 -12.64 0.22 12.68
N ASN A 81 -12.06 -0.86 13.18
CA ASN A 81 -11.44 -1.95 12.39
C ASN A 81 -10.20 -1.54 11.58
N LEU A 82 -9.62 -0.36 11.82
CA LEU A 82 -8.44 0.13 11.13
C LEU A 82 -7.36 0.53 12.13
N ASP A 83 -6.27 -0.21 12.13
CA ASP A 83 -5.08 0.06 12.93
C ASP A 83 -3.89 0.37 12.03
N ILE A 84 -2.84 0.96 12.61
CA ILE A 84 -1.63 1.31 11.86
C ILE A 84 -0.36 1.03 12.69
N ILE A 85 0.68 0.58 12.01
CA ILE A 85 2.07 0.71 12.46
C ILE A 85 2.63 1.95 11.76
N THR A 86 3.03 2.92 12.56
CA THR A 86 3.46 4.24 12.09
C THR A 86 4.90 4.23 11.60
N SER A 87 5.28 5.25 10.82
CA SER A 87 6.63 5.52 10.36
C SER A 87 7.16 6.84 10.90
N ASN A 88 8.49 7.00 10.85
CA ASN A 88 9.17 8.25 11.09
C ASN A 88 10.46 8.35 10.24
N VAL A 89 11.12 9.50 10.28
CA VAL A 89 12.33 9.79 9.48
C VAL A 89 13.50 8.87 9.81
N ASP A 90 13.56 8.30 11.02
CA ASP A 90 14.64 7.39 11.47
C ASP A 90 14.73 6.14 10.59
N LEU A 91 13.60 5.75 9.98
CA LEU A 91 13.53 4.64 9.03
C LEU A 91 14.49 4.83 7.82
N SER A 92 14.87 6.06 7.48
CA SER A 92 15.85 6.34 6.43
C SER A 92 17.25 5.80 6.73
N GLY A 93 17.61 5.63 8.00
CA GLY A 93 18.91 5.11 8.44
C GLY A 93 19.04 3.59 8.35
N LEU A 94 17.92 2.88 8.28
CA LEU A 94 17.87 1.43 8.41
C LEU A 94 18.74 0.69 7.37
N GLU A 95 18.82 1.20 6.15
CA GLU A 95 19.62 0.57 5.09
C GLU A 95 21.12 0.53 5.42
N VAL A 96 21.61 1.58 6.07
CA VAL A 96 23.00 1.68 6.53
C VAL A 96 23.20 0.83 7.79
N GLU A 97 22.30 0.90 8.74
CA GLU A 97 22.36 0.18 10.02
C GLU A 97 22.33 -1.35 9.83
N THR A 98 21.64 -1.82 8.80
CA THR A 98 21.51 -3.25 8.49
C THR A 98 22.44 -3.71 7.36
N ALA A 99 23.46 -2.91 6.98
CA ALA A 99 24.29 -3.20 5.81
C ALA A 99 25.01 -4.56 5.91
N ASP A 100 25.45 -4.95 7.11
CA ASP A 100 26.17 -6.19 7.37
C ASP A 100 25.24 -7.41 7.56
N ASP A 101 23.92 -7.21 7.66
CA ASP A 101 22.98 -8.31 7.78
C ASP A 101 22.58 -8.86 6.39
N SER A 102 23.09 -10.05 6.07
CA SER A 102 22.77 -10.75 4.82
C SER A 102 21.27 -11.10 4.69
N MET A 103 20.54 -11.16 5.79
CA MET A 103 19.09 -11.47 5.84
C MET A 103 18.21 -10.22 5.96
N ARG A 104 18.77 -9.03 5.85
CA ARG A 104 18.04 -7.75 6.01
C ARG A 104 16.76 -7.65 5.18
N ALA A 105 16.73 -8.22 3.98
CA ALA A 105 15.54 -8.22 3.13
C ALA A 105 14.36 -9.01 3.73
N PHE A 106 14.63 -9.92 4.67
CA PHE A 106 13.63 -10.80 5.29
C PHE A 106 13.20 -10.35 6.69
N ILE A 107 13.76 -9.27 7.24
CA ILE A 107 13.45 -8.80 8.60
C ILE A 107 11.94 -8.59 8.76
N LEU A 108 11.30 -7.79 7.89
CA LEU A 108 9.87 -7.53 7.97
C LEU A 108 9.03 -8.81 7.84
N LYS A 109 9.41 -9.73 6.95
CA LYS A 109 8.73 -11.03 6.80
C LYS A 109 8.80 -11.85 8.07
N ARG A 110 9.97 -11.91 8.69
CA ARG A 110 10.20 -12.64 9.96
C ARG A 110 9.31 -12.08 11.07
N GLU A 111 9.33 -10.77 11.28
CA GLU A 111 8.57 -10.12 12.33
C GLU A 111 7.04 -10.25 12.11
N LEU A 112 6.58 -10.08 10.86
CA LEU A 112 5.17 -10.31 10.51
C LEU A 112 4.78 -11.78 10.75
N THR A 113 5.60 -12.74 10.34
CA THR A 113 5.31 -14.17 10.54
C THR A 113 5.23 -14.50 12.03
N ALA A 114 6.15 -13.97 12.84
CA ALA A 114 6.13 -14.15 14.29
C ALA A 114 4.85 -13.58 14.92
N TYR A 115 4.47 -12.37 14.53
CA TYR A 115 3.24 -11.73 15.01
C TYR A 115 1.97 -12.51 14.60
N LEU A 116 1.92 -12.99 13.36
CA LEU A 116 0.74 -13.65 12.80
C LEU A 116 0.53 -15.09 13.33
N ASN A 117 1.59 -15.69 13.85
CA ASN A 117 1.49 -16.97 14.56
C ASN A 117 0.95 -16.80 16.00
N ASP A 118 0.85 -15.58 16.50
CA ASP A 118 0.19 -15.28 17.77
C ASP A 118 -1.34 -15.31 17.58
N SER A 119 -2.03 -16.08 18.40
CA SER A 119 -3.51 -16.20 18.37
C SER A 119 -4.26 -14.86 18.54
N ARG A 120 -3.56 -13.81 18.96
CA ARG A 120 -4.11 -12.44 19.11
C ARG A 120 -4.14 -11.66 17.80
N ALA A 121 -3.40 -12.11 16.77
CA ALA A 121 -3.41 -11.48 15.45
C ALA A 121 -4.72 -11.81 14.71
N THR A 122 -5.60 -10.81 14.56
CA THR A 122 -6.96 -11.03 14.02
C THR A 122 -7.28 -10.17 12.80
N TYR A 123 -6.28 -9.76 12.02
CA TYR A 123 -6.50 -8.94 10.82
C TYR A 123 -6.88 -9.80 9.61
N ASP A 124 -7.81 -9.27 8.80
CA ASP A 124 -8.15 -9.84 7.48
C ASP A 124 -7.13 -9.40 6.43
N TYR A 125 -6.68 -8.13 6.53
CA TYR A 125 -5.73 -7.52 5.60
C TYR A 125 -4.61 -6.78 6.34
N VAL A 126 -3.40 -6.89 5.78
CA VAL A 126 -2.26 -6.02 6.09
C VAL A 126 -1.91 -5.27 4.80
N LEU A 127 -2.02 -3.95 4.81
CA LEU A 127 -1.65 -3.09 3.69
C LEU A 127 -0.34 -2.38 4.00
N ILE A 128 0.66 -2.51 3.13
CA ILE A 128 1.97 -1.90 3.30
C ILE A 128 2.09 -0.72 2.35
N ASP A 129 2.23 0.50 2.88
CA ASP A 129 2.55 1.70 2.10
C ASP A 129 4.06 1.77 1.85
N CYS A 130 4.47 1.78 0.59
CA CYS A 130 5.87 1.72 0.20
C CYS A 130 6.40 3.08 -0.26
N PRO A 131 7.67 3.40 0.02
CA PRO A 131 8.32 4.61 -0.49
C PRO A 131 8.40 4.59 -2.03
N PRO A 132 8.64 5.77 -2.68
CA PRO A 132 8.70 5.87 -4.14
C PRO A 132 10.03 5.40 -4.75
N SER A 133 10.79 4.58 -4.04
CA SER A 133 12.09 4.07 -4.49
C SER A 133 12.15 2.55 -4.42
N LEU A 134 13.05 1.93 -5.18
CA LEU A 134 13.40 0.51 -5.02
C LEU A 134 14.51 0.33 -3.98
N SER A 135 14.36 0.93 -2.82
CA SER A 135 15.24 0.80 -1.67
C SER A 135 15.06 -0.56 -0.99
N LEU A 136 15.88 -0.82 0.02
CA LEU A 136 15.75 -1.99 0.90
C LEU A 136 14.34 -2.12 1.49
N LEU A 137 13.72 -1.00 1.90
CA LEU A 137 12.35 -1.00 2.45
C LEU A 137 11.32 -1.57 1.46
N THR A 138 11.40 -1.17 0.19
CA THR A 138 10.53 -1.73 -0.84
C THR A 138 10.80 -3.22 -1.07
N VAL A 139 12.06 -3.66 -1.05
CA VAL A 139 12.40 -5.08 -1.13
C VAL A 139 11.83 -5.86 0.05
N MET A 140 11.96 -5.35 1.29
CA MET A 140 11.36 -5.95 2.48
C MET A 140 9.83 -6.08 2.34
N ALA A 141 9.15 -5.05 1.83
CA ALA A 141 7.71 -5.10 1.58
C ALA A 141 7.34 -6.20 0.58
N LEU A 142 8.05 -6.29 -0.56
CA LEU A 142 7.81 -7.30 -1.59
C LEU A 142 8.07 -8.73 -1.11
N VAL A 143 9.12 -8.91 -0.31
CA VAL A 143 9.47 -10.22 0.30
C VAL A 143 8.41 -10.67 1.31
N SER A 144 7.77 -9.73 1.99
CA SER A 144 6.76 -9.99 3.03
C SER A 144 5.35 -10.16 2.49
N SER A 145 5.08 -9.77 1.24
CA SER A 145 3.73 -9.70 0.70
C SER A 145 3.30 -10.97 -0.04
N HIS A 146 2.00 -11.26 0.03
CA HIS A 146 1.34 -12.26 -0.81
C HIS A 146 1.05 -11.69 -2.20
N SER A 147 0.70 -10.40 -2.28
CA SER A 147 0.39 -9.75 -3.55
C SER A 147 0.68 -8.25 -3.54
N LEU A 148 0.67 -7.68 -4.75
CA LEU A 148 0.98 -6.29 -5.03
C LEU A 148 -0.19 -5.58 -5.67
N LEU A 149 -0.49 -4.37 -5.20
CA LEU A 149 -1.35 -3.40 -5.85
C LEU A 149 -0.50 -2.28 -6.42
N VAL A 150 -0.70 -1.95 -7.69
CA VAL A 150 0.11 -0.95 -8.40
C VAL A 150 -0.77 0.23 -8.82
N PRO A 151 -0.80 1.33 -8.06
CA PRO A 151 -1.41 2.57 -8.51
C PRO A 151 -0.61 3.14 -9.69
N LEU A 152 -1.30 3.45 -10.80
CA LEU A 152 -0.70 3.96 -12.03
C LEU A 152 -1.37 5.28 -12.43
N GLN A 153 -0.64 6.37 -12.37
CA GLN A 153 -1.13 7.65 -12.86
C GLN A 153 -1.23 7.63 -14.39
N THR A 154 -2.38 8.08 -14.94
CA THR A 154 -2.64 8.08 -16.39
C THR A 154 -1.93 9.24 -17.10
N GLU A 155 -0.61 9.09 -17.34
CA GLU A 155 0.25 10.07 -17.99
C GLU A 155 1.27 9.42 -18.95
N PHE A 156 1.98 10.22 -19.74
CA PHE A 156 2.76 9.78 -20.88
C PHE A 156 3.79 8.66 -20.60
N PHE A 157 4.57 8.76 -19.53
CA PHE A 157 5.58 7.76 -19.18
C PHE A 157 5.07 6.62 -18.27
N ALA A 158 3.75 6.52 -18.07
CA ALA A 158 3.17 5.58 -17.12
C ALA A 158 3.50 4.11 -17.45
N LEU A 159 3.36 3.72 -18.71
CA LEU A 159 3.56 2.34 -19.17
C LEU A 159 5.02 1.93 -19.21
N GLU A 160 5.93 2.86 -19.54
CA GLU A 160 7.37 2.61 -19.48
C GLU A 160 7.81 2.32 -18.03
N GLY A 161 7.42 3.20 -17.10
CA GLY A 161 7.71 3.00 -15.67
C GLY A 161 7.10 1.70 -15.13
N LEU A 162 5.88 1.37 -15.57
CA LEU A 162 5.23 0.11 -15.19
C LEU A 162 5.99 -1.11 -15.72
N THR A 163 6.47 -1.06 -16.96
CA THR A 163 7.26 -2.15 -17.54
C THR A 163 8.57 -2.39 -16.77
N GLN A 164 9.26 -1.32 -16.37
CA GLN A 164 10.46 -1.43 -15.54
C GLN A 164 10.14 -2.00 -14.15
N LEU A 165 9.04 -1.56 -13.54
CA LEU A 165 8.56 -2.11 -12.27
C LEU A 165 8.29 -3.62 -12.39
N MET A 166 7.63 -4.07 -13.47
CA MET A 166 7.35 -5.49 -13.71
C MET A 166 8.62 -6.33 -13.79
N LYS A 167 9.67 -5.84 -14.45
CA LYS A 167 10.97 -6.52 -14.49
C LYS A 167 11.60 -6.67 -13.09
N THR A 168 11.45 -5.66 -12.26
CA THR A 168 11.95 -5.71 -10.87
C THR A 168 11.16 -6.70 -10.04
N ILE A 169 9.82 -6.66 -10.12
CA ILE A 169 8.95 -7.61 -9.43
C ILE A 169 9.31 -9.04 -9.82
N GLU A 170 9.56 -9.31 -11.10
CA GLU A 170 9.94 -10.65 -11.57
C GLU A 170 11.28 -11.11 -10.96
N ARG A 171 12.27 -10.21 -10.86
CA ARG A 171 13.55 -10.53 -10.18
C ARG A 171 13.36 -10.87 -8.71
N ILE A 172 12.52 -10.11 -7.99
CA ILE A 172 12.19 -10.39 -6.59
C ILE A 172 11.46 -11.73 -6.47
N LYS A 173 10.50 -11.97 -7.36
CA LYS A 173 9.74 -13.22 -7.39
C LYS A 173 10.66 -14.43 -7.57
N VAL A 174 11.54 -14.39 -8.55
CA VAL A 174 12.45 -15.51 -8.82
C VAL A 174 13.42 -15.77 -7.68
N ASN A 175 13.95 -14.73 -7.03
CA ASN A 175 15.07 -14.88 -6.11
C ASN A 175 14.67 -14.86 -4.62
N LEU A 176 13.59 -14.17 -4.25
CA LEU A 176 13.28 -13.86 -2.85
C LEU A 176 11.87 -14.25 -2.41
N ASN A 177 10.86 -14.19 -3.31
CA ASN A 177 9.47 -14.50 -2.96
C ASN A 177 8.72 -15.11 -4.17
N PRO A 178 8.87 -16.43 -4.43
CA PRO A 178 8.24 -17.10 -5.58
C PRO A 178 6.71 -17.02 -5.61
N GLU A 179 6.08 -16.90 -4.45
CA GLU A 179 4.62 -16.86 -4.31
C GLU A 179 4.02 -15.45 -4.56
N LEU A 180 4.88 -14.43 -4.75
CA LEU A 180 4.43 -13.07 -4.96
C LEU A 180 3.59 -12.94 -6.23
N LYS A 181 2.39 -12.35 -6.10
CA LYS A 181 1.44 -12.17 -7.21
C LYS A 181 1.17 -10.68 -7.44
N ILE A 182 0.94 -10.29 -8.69
CA ILE A 182 0.38 -8.97 -9.00
C ILE A 182 -1.14 -9.10 -8.85
N ARG A 183 -1.70 -8.43 -7.85
CA ARG A 183 -3.14 -8.43 -7.58
C ARG A 183 -3.87 -7.60 -8.63
N GLY A 184 -3.32 -6.41 -8.92
CA GLY A 184 -3.89 -5.57 -9.97
C GLY A 184 -3.22 -4.21 -10.08
N ILE A 185 -3.62 -3.50 -11.13
CA ILE A 185 -3.18 -2.15 -11.46
C ILE A 185 -4.40 -1.23 -11.32
N LEU A 186 -4.28 -0.20 -10.47
CA LEU A 186 -5.32 0.80 -10.26
C LEU A 186 -4.95 2.10 -10.98
N LEU A 187 -5.73 2.48 -11.98
CA LEU A 187 -5.53 3.75 -12.68
C LEU A 187 -5.95 4.91 -11.77
N THR A 188 -5.04 5.88 -11.61
CA THR A 188 -5.22 7.02 -10.72
C THR A 188 -5.10 8.35 -11.47
N MET A 189 -5.60 9.42 -10.83
CA MET A 189 -5.60 10.79 -11.37
C MET A 189 -6.17 10.88 -12.79
N PHE A 190 -7.13 10.01 -13.08
CA PHE A 190 -7.76 9.95 -14.39
C PHE A 190 -8.60 11.21 -14.68
N ASP A 191 -8.40 11.80 -15.85
CA ASP A 191 -9.20 12.92 -16.33
C ASP A 191 -9.80 12.57 -17.71
N LYS A 192 -11.13 12.36 -17.74
CA LYS A 192 -11.87 12.03 -18.99
C LYS A 192 -11.73 13.09 -20.09
N ARG A 193 -11.44 14.34 -19.72
CA ARG A 193 -11.27 15.45 -20.67
C ARG A 193 -9.91 15.42 -21.35
N ASN A 194 -8.94 14.70 -20.77
CA ASN A 194 -7.58 14.57 -21.28
C ASN A 194 -7.48 13.33 -22.17
N LYS A 195 -7.29 13.53 -23.49
CA LYS A 195 -7.12 12.44 -24.46
C LYS A 195 -5.97 11.49 -24.10
N LEU A 196 -4.89 12.03 -23.54
CA LEU A 196 -3.76 11.22 -23.10
C LEU A 196 -4.16 10.25 -21.98
N SER A 197 -4.94 10.68 -20.98
CA SER A 197 -5.43 9.79 -19.92
C SER A 197 -6.25 8.62 -20.50
N THR A 198 -7.13 8.89 -21.45
CA THR A 198 -7.92 7.86 -22.12
C THR A 198 -7.07 6.92 -22.97
N GLN A 199 -6.03 7.44 -23.64
CA GLN A 199 -5.09 6.62 -24.40
C GLN A 199 -4.30 5.70 -23.49
N VAL A 200 -3.73 6.21 -22.39
CA VAL A 200 -2.97 5.42 -21.40
C VAL A 200 -3.87 4.36 -20.74
N GLU A 201 -5.12 4.70 -20.41
CA GLU A 201 -6.08 3.71 -19.91
C GLU A 201 -6.26 2.56 -20.90
N LYS A 202 -6.53 2.88 -22.19
CA LYS A 202 -6.71 1.87 -23.22
C LYS A 202 -5.48 0.98 -23.38
N GLU A 203 -4.30 1.57 -23.52
CA GLU A 203 -3.05 0.83 -23.67
C GLU A 203 -2.74 -0.05 -22.44
N ALA A 204 -2.99 0.45 -21.23
CA ALA A 204 -2.85 -0.34 -20.01
C ALA A 204 -3.79 -1.56 -20.01
N ARG A 205 -5.06 -1.38 -20.41
CA ARG A 205 -6.04 -2.48 -20.50
C ARG A 205 -5.69 -3.46 -21.60
N ASP A 206 -5.24 -2.99 -22.76
CA ASP A 206 -4.85 -3.84 -23.90
C ASP A 206 -3.61 -4.70 -23.55
N TYR A 207 -2.67 -4.17 -22.75
CA TYR A 207 -1.43 -4.87 -22.41
C TYR A 207 -1.56 -5.78 -21.17
N PHE A 208 -2.23 -5.29 -20.11
CA PHE A 208 -2.31 -6.01 -18.84
C PHE A 208 -3.64 -6.73 -18.60
N ASN A 209 -4.61 -6.53 -19.51
CA ASN A 209 -5.92 -7.20 -19.53
C ASN A 209 -6.62 -7.15 -18.16
N GLU A 210 -7.01 -8.31 -17.64
CA GLU A 210 -7.76 -8.48 -16.38
C GLU A 210 -7.02 -7.99 -15.13
N LYS A 211 -5.72 -7.69 -15.23
CA LYS A 211 -4.96 -7.11 -14.11
C LYS A 211 -5.28 -5.63 -13.88
N VAL A 212 -5.88 -4.93 -14.83
CA VAL A 212 -6.28 -3.53 -14.65
C VAL A 212 -7.69 -3.48 -14.09
N TYR A 213 -7.84 -2.89 -12.89
CA TYR A 213 -9.16 -2.70 -12.28
C TYR A 213 -10.10 -1.91 -13.20
N LEU A 214 -11.38 -2.27 -13.22
CA LEU A 214 -12.40 -1.55 -14.00
C LEU A 214 -12.59 -0.13 -13.45
N THR A 215 -12.55 -0.03 -12.12
CA THR A 215 -12.63 1.26 -11.43
C THR A 215 -11.38 2.09 -11.68
N VAL A 216 -11.58 3.38 -11.99
CA VAL A 216 -10.52 4.38 -12.10
C VAL A 216 -10.70 5.45 -11.02
N ILE A 217 -9.61 5.95 -10.46
CA ILE A 217 -9.63 7.02 -9.47
C ILE A 217 -9.45 8.37 -10.19
N PRO A 218 -10.45 9.26 -10.17
CA PRO A 218 -10.36 10.52 -10.87
C PRO A 218 -9.38 11.48 -10.16
N ARG A 219 -8.86 12.46 -10.90
CA ARG A 219 -8.22 13.62 -10.30
C ARG A 219 -9.26 14.39 -9.48
N ASN A 220 -9.04 14.53 -8.18
CA ASN A 220 -9.99 15.17 -7.28
C ASN A 220 -9.27 15.86 -6.12
N VAL A 221 -9.55 17.14 -5.90
CA VAL A 221 -8.90 17.97 -4.86
C VAL A 221 -9.14 17.40 -3.46
N ARG A 222 -10.34 16.86 -3.19
CA ARG A 222 -10.68 16.28 -1.89
C ARG A 222 -9.76 15.13 -1.47
N LEU A 223 -9.23 14.37 -2.45
CA LEU A 223 -8.23 13.32 -2.18
C LEU A 223 -6.90 13.87 -1.66
N SER A 224 -6.55 15.11 -2.05
CA SER A 224 -5.33 15.78 -1.59
C SER A 224 -5.55 16.53 -0.28
N GLU A 225 -6.77 17.01 -0.02
CA GLU A 225 -7.13 17.74 1.20
C GLU A 225 -7.32 16.81 2.40
N ALA A 226 -7.99 15.66 2.22
CA ALA A 226 -8.37 14.77 3.29
C ALA A 226 -7.19 14.37 4.22
N PRO A 227 -5.97 14.04 3.71
CA PRO A 227 -4.83 13.71 4.57
C PRO A 227 -4.38 14.86 5.47
N SER A 228 -4.56 16.13 5.07
CA SER A 228 -4.22 17.30 5.93
C SER A 228 -5.14 17.42 7.13
N HIS A 229 -6.29 16.75 7.09
CA HIS A 229 -7.23 16.62 8.20
C HIS A 229 -7.09 15.29 8.95
N GLY A 230 -6.07 14.48 8.64
CA GLY A 230 -5.86 13.17 9.25
C GLY A 230 -6.97 12.16 8.95
N MET A 231 -7.63 12.27 7.80
CA MET A 231 -8.81 11.47 7.46
C MET A 231 -8.72 10.83 6.07
N PRO A 232 -9.22 9.59 5.89
CA PRO A 232 -9.54 9.06 4.57
C PRO A 232 -10.62 9.91 3.89
N VAL A 233 -10.58 10.03 2.55
CA VAL A 233 -11.59 10.80 1.80
C VAL A 233 -13.00 10.23 1.99
N LEU A 234 -13.13 8.93 2.22
CA LEU A 234 -14.38 8.24 2.52
C LEU A 234 -15.08 8.78 3.79
N MET A 235 -14.33 9.43 4.67
CA MET A 235 -14.82 10.06 5.90
C MET A 235 -14.86 11.59 5.77
N TYR A 236 -13.92 12.16 5.03
CA TYR A 236 -13.79 13.62 4.85
C TYR A 236 -14.93 14.19 3.97
N ASP A 237 -15.16 13.59 2.79
CA ASP A 237 -16.25 13.98 1.86
C ASP A 237 -16.79 12.75 1.12
N LYS A 238 -17.84 12.13 1.68
CA LYS A 238 -18.47 10.94 1.12
C LYS A 238 -19.09 11.17 -0.27
N SER A 239 -19.43 12.40 -0.60
CA SER A 239 -20.16 12.75 -1.81
C SER A 239 -19.26 12.99 -3.01
N CYS A 240 -17.98 13.30 -2.80
CA CYS A 240 -17.05 13.64 -3.87
C CYS A 240 -16.76 12.45 -4.81
N PRO A 241 -16.38 12.74 -6.07
CA PRO A 241 -16.06 11.67 -7.03
C PRO A 241 -14.93 10.73 -6.56
N GLY A 242 -13.91 11.27 -5.87
CA GLY A 242 -12.81 10.49 -5.34
C GLY A 242 -13.26 9.46 -4.30
N SER A 243 -14.14 9.85 -3.38
CA SER A 243 -14.72 8.97 -2.36
C SER A 243 -15.53 7.84 -3.00
N LYS A 244 -16.43 8.17 -3.90
CA LYS A 244 -17.26 7.18 -4.62
C LYS A 244 -16.40 6.18 -5.40
N SER A 245 -15.34 6.66 -6.04
CA SER A 245 -14.43 5.77 -6.78
C SER A 245 -13.64 4.83 -5.86
N TYR A 246 -13.16 5.30 -4.72
CA TYR A 246 -12.49 4.40 -3.77
C TYR A 246 -13.47 3.40 -3.13
N PHE A 247 -14.71 3.78 -2.91
CA PHE A 247 -15.75 2.85 -2.45
C PHE A 247 -15.98 1.74 -3.49
N ASN A 248 -16.21 2.12 -4.75
CA ASN A 248 -16.40 1.15 -5.85
C ASN A 248 -15.15 0.27 -6.05
N PHE A 249 -13.96 0.85 -5.92
CA PHE A 249 -12.71 0.11 -5.98
C PHE A 249 -12.61 -0.93 -4.85
N THR A 250 -13.02 -0.58 -3.64
CA THR A 250 -13.03 -1.52 -2.52
C THR A 250 -13.96 -2.70 -2.79
N ASP A 251 -15.15 -2.45 -3.34
CA ASP A 251 -16.09 -3.50 -3.71
C ASP A 251 -15.51 -4.41 -4.80
N GLU A 252 -14.91 -3.83 -5.84
CA GLU A 252 -14.25 -4.58 -6.91
C GLU A 252 -13.08 -5.41 -6.38
N PHE A 253 -12.28 -4.84 -5.48
CA PHE A 253 -11.14 -5.48 -4.85
C PHE A 253 -11.53 -6.73 -4.05
N ILE A 254 -12.61 -6.66 -3.25
CA ILE A 254 -13.13 -7.81 -2.49
C ILE A 254 -13.72 -8.86 -3.41
N ASN A 255 -14.49 -8.46 -4.42
CA ASN A 255 -15.13 -9.38 -5.36
C ASN A 255 -14.12 -10.18 -6.20
N GLN A 256 -12.97 -9.58 -6.55
CA GLN A 256 -11.89 -10.31 -7.21
C GLN A 256 -11.31 -11.41 -6.32
N GLU A 257 -11.22 -11.19 -5.02
CA GLU A 257 -10.69 -12.18 -4.07
C GLU A 257 -11.58 -13.42 -3.99
N GLN A 258 -12.90 -13.21 -3.97
CA GLN A 258 -13.87 -14.32 -3.94
C GLN A 258 -13.78 -15.17 -5.20
N LYS A 259 -13.53 -14.58 -6.37
CA LYS A 259 -13.34 -15.32 -7.63
C LYS A 259 -12.03 -16.14 -7.63
N ILE A 260 -10.94 -15.60 -7.08
CA ILE A 260 -9.64 -16.29 -6.99
C ILE A 260 -9.74 -17.46 -5.99
N GLY A 261 -10.41 -17.26 -4.85
CA GLY A 261 -10.60 -18.29 -3.83
C GLY A 261 -11.58 -19.41 -4.23
N SER A 262 -12.49 -19.16 -5.17
CA SER A 262 -13.42 -20.16 -5.70
C SER A 262 -12.86 -20.97 -6.88
N ALA A 263 -11.71 -20.55 -7.43
CA ALA A 263 -11.03 -21.22 -8.56
C ALA A 263 -9.80 -22.05 -8.13
N ALA A 264 -9.46 -22.06 -6.83
CA ALA A 264 -8.37 -22.83 -6.22
C ALA A 264 -8.94 -24.00 -5.40
#